data_435381737cb03335331bfaa40157d2cf
#
_entry.id   435381737cb03335331bfaa40157d2cf
#
_cell.length_a   1.000
_cell.length_b   1.000
_cell.length_c   1.000
_cell.angle_alpha   90.00
_cell.angle_beta   90.00
_cell.angle_gamma   90.00
#
_symmetry.space_group_name_H-M   'P 1'
#
loop_
_entity.id
_entity.type
_entity.pdbx_description
1 polymer ?
#
loop_
_entity_poly.entity_id
_entity_poly.type
_entity_poly.pdbx_seq_one_letter_code
_entity_poly.pdbx_strand_id
1 'polypeptide(L)'
;MNIGILGTGSIARTMAAEFAKVPAFRCEAVCSRQQATGEALAQQFGIPKVYTDYDAMLADPDIELVYIATPNSLHYAQTKAALLAGKNVLCEKPFVPTVAEADELIALAKEKHLFLFEAITTAHHPNYALAKQYLDDIGSLRIVSCTFCQYSSRYDALLSGQVPPVFDPACCGGALMDLNLYNVHFVVGLFGEPMLVSYHPNLYRNGIDTSGILLLEYPDFICQCTGAKDCAAPGSVQLIGDAGRILIEPGSSNCQKLRLVRPGQEDICSKYSESPWFYEVAEIAMILALKDYDACYAALKKTQQVVTVLEAAREDAQLGF
;
A
#
# COMPACT_ATOMS: atom_id res chain seq x y z
N MET A 1 1.97 13.11 -18.21
CA MET A 1 3.04 13.29 -17.20
C MET A 1 4.09 12.22 -17.41
N ASN A 2 5.35 12.60 -17.45
CA ASN A 2 6.47 11.69 -17.67
C ASN A 2 6.94 11.10 -16.34
N ILE A 3 7.07 9.78 -16.30
CA ILE A 3 7.40 9.03 -15.09
C ILE A 3 8.85 8.53 -15.16
N GLY A 4 9.61 8.77 -14.09
CA GLY A 4 10.85 8.08 -13.80
C GLY A 4 10.61 6.94 -12.81
N ILE A 5 10.92 5.71 -13.18
CA ILE A 5 10.75 4.51 -12.33
C ILE A 5 12.06 4.26 -11.57
N LEU A 6 12.03 4.29 -10.24
CA LEU A 6 13.17 3.93 -9.40
C LEU A 6 13.00 2.50 -8.87
N GLY A 7 13.79 1.57 -9.41
CA GLY A 7 13.71 0.15 -9.12
C GLY A 7 13.28 -0.69 -10.32
N THR A 8 13.62 -1.99 -10.30
CA THR A 8 13.38 -2.94 -11.41
C THR A 8 12.78 -4.26 -10.93
N GLY A 9 12.20 -4.28 -9.73
CA GLY A 9 11.54 -5.44 -9.13
C GLY A 9 10.25 -5.86 -9.84
N SER A 10 9.59 -6.88 -9.30
CA SER A 10 8.31 -7.37 -9.85
C SER A 10 7.23 -6.29 -9.86
N ILE A 11 7.13 -5.51 -8.78
CA ILE A 11 6.12 -4.45 -8.71
C ILE A 11 6.39 -3.33 -9.71
N ALA A 12 7.66 -2.95 -9.94
CA ALA A 12 8.02 -1.97 -10.95
C ALA A 12 7.58 -2.41 -12.37
N ARG A 13 7.69 -3.71 -12.68
CA ARG A 13 7.19 -4.29 -13.95
C ARG A 13 5.68 -4.24 -14.06
N THR A 14 4.99 -4.62 -12.98
CA THR A 14 3.52 -4.55 -12.92
C THR A 14 3.04 -3.11 -13.13
N MET A 15 3.60 -2.16 -12.41
CA MET A 15 3.19 -0.76 -12.50
C MET A 15 3.57 -0.12 -13.84
N ALA A 16 4.71 -0.47 -14.44
CA ALA A 16 5.05 -0.02 -15.80
C ALA A 16 3.99 -0.46 -16.83
N ALA A 17 3.46 -1.69 -16.70
CA ALA A 17 2.38 -2.17 -17.55
C ALA A 17 1.06 -1.43 -17.28
N GLU A 18 0.76 -1.07 -16.04
CA GLU A 18 -0.46 -0.33 -15.70
C GLU A 18 -0.36 1.15 -16.11
N PHE A 19 0.79 1.81 -15.94
CA PHE A 19 1.01 3.17 -16.45
C PHE A 19 0.79 3.24 -17.97
N ALA A 20 1.22 2.21 -18.72
CA ALA A 20 1.04 2.16 -20.16
C ALA A 20 -0.44 2.09 -20.62
N LYS A 21 -1.36 1.64 -19.75
CA LYS A 21 -2.80 1.62 -20.02
C LYS A 21 -3.48 2.97 -19.85
N VAL A 22 -2.83 3.91 -19.14
CA VAL A 22 -3.41 5.22 -18.83
C VAL A 22 -2.73 6.31 -19.66
N PRO A 23 -3.39 6.90 -20.67
CA PRO A 23 -2.77 7.83 -21.62
C PRO A 23 -2.17 9.10 -21.00
N ALA A 24 -2.55 9.44 -19.76
CA ALA A 24 -1.99 10.56 -19.02
C ALA A 24 -0.54 10.33 -18.59
N PHE A 25 -0.06 9.08 -18.60
CA PHE A 25 1.28 8.70 -18.15
C PHE A 25 2.14 8.19 -19.31
N ARG A 26 3.44 8.46 -19.20
CA ARG A 26 4.48 7.91 -20.06
C ARG A 26 5.69 7.55 -19.22
N CYS A 27 6.11 6.30 -19.25
CA CYS A 27 7.38 5.89 -18.64
C CYS A 27 8.54 6.45 -19.47
N GLU A 28 9.23 7.46 -18.95
CA GLU A 28 10.30 8.18 -19.65
C GLU A 28 11.69 7.70 -19.24
N ALA A 29 11.83 7.25 -17.98
CA ALA A 29 13.12 6.79 -17.46
C ALA A 29 12.95 5.62 -16.48
N VAL A 30 14.00 4.83 -16.36
CA VAL A 30 14.19 3.86 -15.29
C VAL A 30 15.55 4.07 -14.64
N CYS A 31 15.59 4.05 -13.30
CA CYS A 31 16.83 4.07 -12.52
C CYS A 31 17.01 2.73 -11.79
N SER A 32 18.19 2.15 -11.93
CA SER A 32 18.57 0.88 -11.29
C SER A 32 20.05 0.89 -10.94
N ARG A 33 20.43 0.34 -9.79
CA ARG A 33 21.83 0.18 -9.37
C ARG A 33 22.69 -0.58 -10.39
N GLN A 34 22.08 -1.41 -11.21
CA GLN A 34 22.76 -2.20 -12.23
C GLN A 34 22.22 -1.81 -13.61
N GLN A 35 23.09 -1.39 -14.50
CA GLN A 35 22.75 -0.99 -15.87
C GLN A 35 21.92 -2.07 -16.59
N ALA A 36 22.35 -3.33 -16.53
CA ALA A 36 21.69 -4.44 -17.22
C ALA A 36 20.23 -4.67 -16.77
N THR A 37 19.91 -4.48 -15.47
CA THR A 37 18.54 -4.64 -14.98
C THR A 37 17.65 -3.47 -15.37
N GLY A 38 18.23 -2.26 -15.45
CA GLY A 38 17.56 -1.07 -16.00
C GLY A 38 17.24 -1.25 -17.48
N GLU A 39 18.23 -1.65 -18.28
CA GLU A 39 18.07 -1.90 -19.72
C GLU A 39 17.04 -2.98 -20.02
N ALA A 40 17.01 -4.06 -19.22
CA ALA A 40 16.02 -5.12 -19.38
C ALA A 40 14.57 -4.62 -19.17
N LEU A 41 14.34 -3.76 -18.16
CA LEU A 41 13.04 -3.14 -17.94
C LEU A 41 12.71 -2.13 -19.06
N ALA A 42 13.69 -1.31 -19.44
CA ALA A 42 13.54 -0.31 -20.50
C ALA A 42 13.16 -0.98 -21.83
N GLN A 43 13.85 -2.05 -22.20
CA GLN A 43 13.54 -2.80 -23.42
C GLN A 43 12.14 -3.42 -23.40
N GLN A 44 11.74 -3.97 -22.24
CA GLN A 44 10.43 -4.62 -22.08
C GLN A 44 9.26 -3.65 -22.31
N PHE A 45 9.39 -2.40 -21.85
CA PHE A 45 8.31 -1.40 -21.85
C PHE A 45 8.55 -0.21 -22.79
N GLY A 46 9.63 -0.23 -23.58
CA GLY A 46 9.96 0.86 -24.49
C GLY A 46 10.34 2.17 -23.78
N ILE A 47 10.97 2.08 -22.60
CA ILE A 47 11.41 3.25 -21.82
C ILE A 47 12.69 3.81 -22.43
N PRO A 48 12.74 5.10 -22.83
CA PRO A 48 13.85 5.61 -23.62
C PRO A 48 15.14 5.86 -22.83
N LYS A 49 15.06 6.14 -21.51
CA LYS A 49 16.22 6.54 -20.71
C LYS A 49 16.50 5.55 -19.59
N VAL A 50 17.78 5.23 -19.37
CA VAL A 50 18.26 4.36 -18.28
C VAL A 50 19.30 5.10 -17.47
N TYR A 51 19.10 5.16 -16.15
CA TYR A 51 20.00 5.77 -15.19
C TYR A 51 20.54 4.72 -14.21
N THR A 52 21.79 4.88 -13.79
CA THR A 52 22.38 4.14 -12.66
C THR A 52 22.62 5.02 -11.45
N ASP A 53 22.43 6.33 -11.62
CA ASP A 53 22.52 7.36 -10.61
C ASP A 53 21.14 8.02 -10.43
N TYR A 54 20.63 8.02 -9.21
CA TYR A 54 19.31 8.57 -8.89
C TYR A 54 19.31 10.11 -9.00
N ASP A 55 20.37 10.78 -8.55
CA ASP A 55 20.49 12.23 -8.63
C ASP A 55 20.51 12.71 -10.09
N ALA A 56 21.16 11.95 -10.97
CA ALA A 56 21.14 12.22 -12.40
C ALA A 56 19.72 12.08 -13.00
N MET A 57 18.94 11.08 -12.58
CA MET A 57 17.52 10.96 -12.98
C MET A 57 16.69 12.12 -12.43
N LEU A 58 16.92 12.54 -11.19
CA LEU A 58 16.21 13.67 -10.58
C LEU A 58 16.51 15.01 -11.25
N ALA A 59 17.74 15.17 -11.78
CA ALA A 59 18.15 16.36 -12.51
C ALA A 59 17.56 16.45 -13.94
N ASP A 60 16.99 15.35 -14.46
CA ASP A 60 16.37 15.35 -15.79
C ASP A 60 15.06 16.18 -15.78
N PRO A 61 14.99 17.29 -16.56
CA PRO A 61 13.80 18.13 -16.62
C PRO A 61 12.58 17.46 -17.26
N ASP A 62 12.80 16.40 -18.05
CA ASP A 62 11.70 15.67 -18.67
C ASP A 62 10.93 14.78 -17.68
N ILE A 63 11.48 14.49 -16.50
CA ILE A 63 10.84 13.71 -15.45
C ILE A 63 9.97 14.61 -14.57
N GLU A 64 8.67 14.33 -14.49
CA GLU A 64 7.68 15.09 -13.72
C GLU A 64 7.22 14.37 -12.46
N LEU A 65 7.17 13.02 -12.51
CA LEU A 65 6.75 12.14 -11.42
C LEU A 65 7.79 11.04 -11.24
N VAL A 66 8.18 10.77 -10.00
CA VAL A 66 9.02 9.62 -9.65
C VAL A 66 8.18 8.56 -9.00
N TYR A 67 8.15 7.35 -9.58
CA TYR A 67 7.60 6.16 -8.96
C TYR A 67 8.71 5.39 -8.26
N ILE A 68 8.60 5.27 -6.93
CA ILE A 68 9.62 4.64 -6.06
C ILE A 68 9.19 3.21 -5.76
N ALA A 69 9.94 2.22 -6.26
CA ALA A 69 9.69 0.78 -6.13
C ALA A 69 10.94 0.03 -5.65
N THR A 70 11.54 0.55 -4.60
CA THR A 70 12.75 0.05 -3.95
C THR A 70 12.42 -0.68 -2.63
N PRO A 71 13.40 -1.24 -1.89
CA PRO A 71 13.15 -1.74 -0.54
C PRO A 71 12.62 -0.66 0.41
N ASN A 72 11.71 -1.05 1.31
CA ASN A 72 10.97 -0.15 2.20
C ASN A 72 11.87 0.83 2.98
N SER A 73 13.03 0.36 3.47
CA SER A 73 13.99 1.20 4.22
C SER A 73 14.59 2.37 3.43
N LEU A 74 14.40 2.40 2.10
CA LEU A 74 14.89 3.48 1.23
C LEU A 74 13.81 4.50 0.89
N HIS A 75 12.54 4.20 1.14
CA HIS A 75 11.41 5.03 0.71
C HIS A 75 11.49 6.46 1.22
N TYR A 76 11.76 6.65 2.51
CA TYR A 76 11.87 7.99 3.09
C TYR A 76 12.95 8.83 2.41
N ALA A 77 14.19 8.36 2.37
CA ALA A 77 15.30 9.12 1.82
C ALA A 77 15.10 9.45 0.32
N GLN A 78 14.59 8.48 -0.43
CA GLN A 78 14.37 8.65 -1.87
C GLN A 78 13.18 9.57 -2.17
N THR A 79 12.10 9.46 -1.42
CA THR A 79 10.96 10.38 -1.52
C THR A 79 11.36 11.80 -1.20
N LYS A 80 12.12 12.00 -0.10
CA LYS A 80 12.63 13.32 0.29
C LYS A 80 13.50 13.93 -0.78
N ALA A 81 14.44 13.17 -1.36
CA ALA A 81 15.31 13.63 -2.45
C ALA A 81 14.49 14.05 -3.68
N ALA A 82 13.49 13.26 -4.08
CA ALA A 82 12.62 13.61 -5.21
C ALA A 82 11.83 14.91 -4.98
N LEU A 83 11.23 15.06 -3.79
CA LEU A 83 10.50 16.27 -3.43
C LEU A 83 11.42 17.50 -3.38
N LEU A 84 12.64 17.36 -2.84
CA LEU A 84 13.65 18.43 -2.85
C LEU A 84 14.06 18.84 -4.26
N ALA A 85 14.12 17.89 -5.18
CA ALA A 85 14.39 18.13 -6.61
C ALA A 85 13.16 18.68 -7.39
N GLY A 86 12.02 18.92 -6.69
CA GLY A 86 10.81 19.47 -7.31
C GLY A 86 10.00 18.45 -8.11
N LYS A 87 10.17 17.16 -7.85
CA LYS A 87 9.44 16.08 -8.52
C LYS A 87 8.22 15.67 -7.70
N ASN A 88 7.10 15.39 -8.38
CA ASN A 88 5.98 14.68 -7.76
C ASN A 88 6.40 13.23 -7.47
N VAL A 89 5.75 12.59 -6.50
CA VAL A 89 6.14 11.25 -6.06
C VAL A 89 4.93 10.32 -5.92
N LEU A 90 5.09 9.10 -6.41
CA LEU A 90 4.29 7.93 -6.06
C LEU A 90 5.22 6.91 -5.40
N CYS A 91 5.10 6.72 -4.09
CA CYS A 91 5.95 5.83 -3.32
C CYS A 91 5.24 4.52 -3.03
N GLU A 92 5.90 3.38 -3.27
CA GLU A 92 5.36 2.07 -2.92
C GLU A 92 5.06 1.95 -1.42
N LYS A 93 4.11 1.07 -1.15
CA LYS A 93 3.78 0.64 0.22
C LYS A 93 4.88 -0.30 0.78
N PRO A 94 5.08 -0.34 2.08
CA PRO A 94 4.61 0.64 3.08
C PRO A 94 5.27 1.99 2.84
N PHE A 95 4.53 3.06 3.05
CA PHE A 95 5.00 4.42 2.73
C PHE A 95 6.34 4.72 3.39
N VAL A 96 6.36 4.80 4.71
CA VAL A 96 7.55 4.95 5.55
C VAL A 96 7.34 4.23 6.89
N PRO A 97 8.40 3.89 7.63
CA PRO A 97 8.27 3.18 8.89
C PRO A 97 7.73 4.02 10.05
N THR A 98 7.96 5.33 10.11
CA THR A 98 7.63 6.16 11.27
C THR A 98 6.72 7.34 10.94
N VAL A 99 5.93 7.76 11.94
CA VAL A 99 5.06 8.95 11.85
C VAL A 99 5.89 10.20 11.61
N ALA A 100 7.05 10.32 12.26
CA ALA A 100 7.94 11.47 12.08
C ALA A 100 8.42 11.62 10.63
N GLU A 101 8.78 10.51 9.96
CA GLU A 101 9.16 10.51 8.55
C GLU A 101 7.97 10.85 7.63
N ALA A 102 6.78 10.30 7.93
CA ALA A 102 5.57 10.63 7.19
C ALA A 102 5.23 12.11 7.29
N ASP A 103 5.25 12.68 8.49
CA ASP A 103 4.97 14.10 8.75
C ASP A 103 5.94 15.01 8.01
N GLU A 104 7.23 14.69 8.02
CA GLU A 104 8.24 15.49 7.31
C GLU A 104 8.00 15.48 5.79
N LEU A 105 7.74 14.30 5.20
CA LEU A 105 7.50 14.19 3.76
C LEU A 105 6.20 14.91 3.35
N ILE A 106 5.14 14.78 4.14
CA ILE A 106 3.87 15.46 3.90
C ILE A 106 4.01 16.97 4.00
N ALA A 107 4.74 17.46 5.02
CA ALA A 107 5.03 18.88 5.19
C ALA A 107 5.83 19.42 4.01
N LEU A 108 6.87 18.70 3.58
CA LEU A 108 7.71 19.06 2.45
C LEU A 108 6.93 19.10 1.12
N ALA A 109 6.07 18.11 0.88
CA ALA A 109 5.22 18.09 -0.32
C ALA A 109 4.27 19.29 -0.37
N LYS A 110 3.65 19.63 0.77
CA LYS A 110 2.78 20.82 0.90
C LYS A 110 3.55 22.13 0.72
N GLU A 111 4.71 22.28 1.37
CA GLU A 111 5.57 23.47 1.25
C GLU A 111 5.97 23.72 -0.19
N LYS A 112 6.36 22.66 -0.92
CA LYS A 112 6.78 22.76 -2.32
C LYS A 112 5.63 22.73 -3.33
N HIS A 113 4.38 22.57 -2.84
CA HIS A 113 3.20 22.45 -3.68
C HIS A 113 3.31 21.31 -4.71
N LEU A 114 3.74 20.13 -4.23
CA LEU A 114 3.94 18.92 -5.02
C LEU A 114 2.92 17.86 -4.64
N PHE A 115 2.63 16.98 -5.60
CA PHE A 115 1.86 15.77 -5.37
C PHE A 115 2.74 14.69 -4.76
N LEU A 116 2.25 14.06 -3.70
CA LEU A 116 2.84 12.90 -3.05
C LEU A 116 1.75 11.87 -2.80
N PHE A 117 1.98 10.62 -3.19
CA PHE A 117 1.05 9.52 -2.99
C PHE A 117 1.76 8.30 -2.45
N GLU A 118 1.08 7.53 -1.61
CA GLU A 118 1.42 6.14 -1.34
C GLU A 118 0.73 5.24 -2.37
N ALA A 119 1.46 4.29 -2.96
CA ALA A 119 0.91 3.30 -3.88
C ALA A 119 0.19 2.20 -3.07
N ILE A 120 -1.12 2.33 -2.91
CA ILE A 120 -1.97 1.42 -2.15
C ILE A 120 -3.28 1.12 -2.88
N THR A 121 -3.40 -0.05 -3.43
CA THR A 121 -4.55 -0.46 -4.26
C THR A 121 -5.90 -0.39 -3.53
N THR A 122 -5.94 -0.70 -2.24
CA THR A 122 -7.14 -0.81 -1.42
C THR A 122 -8.02 0.44 -1.51
N ALA A 123 -7.42 1.62 -1.38
CA ALA A 123 -8.15 2.90 -1.30
C ALA A 123 -8.87 3.27 -2.61
N HIS A 124 -8.35 2.78 -3.74
CA HIS A 124 -8.80 3.13 -5.09
C HIS A 124 -9.77 2.12 -5.70
N HIS A 125 -9.99 0.99 -5.02
CA HIS A 125 -10.83 -0.07 -5.57
C HIS A 125 -12.32 0.27 -5.51
N PRO A 126 -13.11 0.10 -6.63
CA PRO A 126 -14.54 0.47 -6.64
C PRO A 126 -15.38 -0.25 -5.57
N ASN A 127 -15.05 -1.50 -5.24
CA ASN A 127 -15.76 -2.24 -4.21
C ASN A 127 -15.43 -1.76 -2.80
N TYR A 128 -14.29 -1.12 -2.58
CA TYR A 128 -13.99 -0.44 -1.33
C TYR A 128 -14.93 0.78 -1.11
N ALA A 129 -15.10 1.59 -2.14
CA ALA A 129 -16.06 2.71 -2.11
C ALA A 129 -17.50 2.21 -1.93
N LEU A 130 -17.84 1.09 -2.57
CA LEU A 130 -19.15 0.45 -2.45
C LEU A 130 -19.40 -0.10 -1.04
N ALA A 131 -18.39 -0.68 -0.40
CA ALA A 131 -18.48 -1.13 0.99
C ALA A 131 -18.85 0.01 1.93
N LYS A 132 -18.23 1.18 1.72
CA LYS A 132 -18.55 2.39 2.48
C LYS A 132 -20.01 2.84 2.31
N GLN A 133 -20.57 2.72 1.11
CA GLN A 133 -21.96 3.08 0.82
C GLN A 133 -22.97 2.15 1.52
N TYR A 134 -22.61 0.87 1.73
CA TYR A 134 -23.49 -0.13 2.33
C TYR A 134 -23.33 -0.29 3.85
N LEU A 135 -22.54 0.55 4.51
CA LEU A 135 -22.36 0.44 5.98
C LEU A 135 -23.67 0.59 6.74
N ASP A 136 -24.54 1.49 6.32
CA ASP A 136 -25.85 1.71 6.97
C ASP A 136 -26.81 0.54 6.75
N ASP A 137 -26.65 -0.26 5.69
CA ASP A 137 -27.50 -1.40 5.38
C ASP A 137 -27.29 -2.61 6.32
N ILE A 138 -26.19 -2.63 7.08
CA ILE A 138 -25.87 -3.71 8.04
C ILE A 138 -26.19 -3.34 9.48
N GLY A 139 -26.78 -2.18 9.72
CA GLY A 139 -27.09 -1.68 11.07
C GLY A 139 -25.85 -1.21 11.84
N SER A 140 -25.88 -1.33 13.17
CA SER A 140 -24.73 -0.94 14.00
C SER A 140 -23.61 -1.94 13.84
N LEU A 141 -22.44 -1.46 13.40
CA LEU A 141 -21.23 -2.27 13.24
C LEU A 141 -20.80 -2.84 14.61
N ARG A 142 -20.45 -4.12 14.66
CA ARG A 142 -20.02 -4.82 15.88
C ARG A 142 -18.63 -5.40 15.78
N ILE A 143 -18.32 -6.04 14.65
CA ILE A 143 -17.04 -6.70 14.43
C ILE A 143 -16.57 -6.43 12.99
N VAL A 144 -15.29 -6.11 12.86
CA VAL A 144 -14.58 -6.14 11.56
C VAL A 144 -13.55 -7.27 11.61
N SER A 145 -13.54 -8.12 10.59
CA SER A 145 -12.54 -9.18 10.46
C SER A 145 -11.90 -9.14 9.09
N CYS A 146 -10.59 -8.92 9.05
CA CYS A 146 -9.79 -8.87 7.85
C CYS A 146 -8.74 -9.99 7.88
N THR A 147 -8.58 -10.70 6.77
CA THR A 147 -7.58 -11.77 6.63
C THR A 147 -6.82 -11.62 5.32
N PHE A 148 -5.50 -11.54 5.43
CA PHE A 148 -4.58 -11.61 4.30
C PHE A 148 -3.42 -12.55 4.64
N CYS A 149 -3.56 -13.83 4.34
CA CYS A 149 -2.59 -14.87 4.60
C CYS A 149 -2.13 -15.49 3.27
N GLN A 150 -0.86 -15.24 2.91
CA GLN A 150 -0.27 -15.72 1.68
C GLN A 150 1.11 -16.32 1.97
N TYR A 151 1.28 -17.62 1.76
CA TYR A 151 2.59 -18.24 1.88
C TYR A 151 3.58 -17.56 0.93
N SER A 152 4.60 -16.94 1.49
CA SER A 152 5.58 -16.19 0.71
C SER A 152 6.49 -17.13 -0.07
N SER A 153 6.65 -16.88 -1.37
CA SER A 153 7.63 -17.59 -2.21
C SER A 153 9.08 -17.44 -1.74
N ARG A 154 9.33 -16.56 -0.77
CA ARG A 154 10.65 -16.30 -0.17
C ARG A 154 10.79 -16.90 1.24
N TYR A 155 9.74 -17.53 1.78
CA TYR A 155 9.77 -18.08 3.12
C TYR A 155 10.71 -19.28 3.21
N ASP A 156 10.76 -20.17 2.19
CA ASP A 156 11.70 -21.28 2.13
C ASP A 156 13.17 -20.83 2.13
N ALA A 157 13.46 -19.68 1.49
CA ALA A 157 14.80 -19.09 1.56
C ALA A 157 15.15 -18.65 3.00
N LEU A 158 14.17 -18.07 3.74
CA LEU A 158 14.35 -17.74 5.15
C LEU A 158 14.62 -18.99 5.99
N LEU A 159 13.86 -20.07 5.80
CA LEU A 159 14.04 -21.32 6.50
C LEU A 159 15.41 -21.97 6.22
N SER A 160 15.95 -21.77 5.01
CA SER A 160 17.29 -22.25 4.62
C SER A 160 18.44 -21.37 5.13
N GLY A 161 18.13 -20.28 5.86
CA GLY A 161 19.12 -19.39 6.49
C GLY A 161 19.51 -18.17 5.65
N GLN A 162 18.89 -17.95 4.48
CA GLN A 162 18.97 -16.68 3.77
C GLN A 162 17.99 -15.70 4.40
N VAL A 163 18.29 -14.39 4.33
CA VAL A 163 17.39 -13.36 4.84
C VAL A 163 16.95 -12.45 3.67
N PRO A 164 15.86 -12.81 2.96
CA PRO A 164 15.31 -11.93 1.94
C PRO A 164 14.83 -10.61 2.55
N PRO A 165 14.90 -9.48 1.81
CA PRO A 165 14.52 -8.16 2.33
C PRO A 165 13.13 -8.10 2.98
N VAL A 166 12.16 -8.86 2.47
CA VAL A 166 10.81 -8.94 3.03
C VAL A 166 10.75 -9.62 4.41
N PHE A 167 11.82 -10.30 4.82
CA PHE A 167 11.98 -10.92 6.13
C PHE A 167 13.19 -10.36 6.91
N ASP A 168 13.70 -9.21 6.47
CA ASP A 168 14.79 -8.52 7.12
C ASP A 168 14.27 -7.34 7.95
N PRO A 169 14.46 -7.34 9.30
CA PRO A 169 14.12 -6.20 10.14
C PRO A 169 14.75 -4.89 9.65
N ALA A 170 16.00 -4.91 9.17
CA ALA A 170 16.68 -3.72 8.65
C ALA A 170 16.03 -3.14 7.38
N CYS A 171 15.19 -3.92 6.71
CA CYS A 171 14.41 -3.49 5.56
C CYS A 171 12.96 -3.12 5.91
N CYS A 172 12.59 -3.08 7.20
CA CYS A 172 11.20 -2.91 7.62
C CYS A 172 10.25 -3.91 6.94
N GLY A 173 10.65 -5.20 6.94
CA GLY A 173 9.87 -6.30 6.37
C GLY A 173 8.79 -6.80 7.33
N GLY A 174 8.42 -8.08 7.19
CA GLY A 174 7.48 -8.76 8.06
C GLY A 174 6.06 -8.86 7.51
N ALA A 175 5.24 -9.60 8.21
CA ALA A 175 3.84 -9.82 7.83
C ALA A 175 2.99 -8.58 8.09
N LEU A 176 3.26 -7.84 9.15
CA LEU A 176 2.58 -6.58 9.47
C LEU A 176 2.78 -5.57 8.35
N MET A 177 4.04 -5.30 7.99
CA MET A 177 4.42 -4.24 7.08
C MET A 177 4.20 -4.57 5.59
N ASP A 178 4.11 -5.85 5.22
CA ASP A 178 3.95 -6.23 3.81
C ASP A 178 2.53 -6.67 3.44
N LEU A 179 1.82 -7.40 4.31
CA LEU A 179 0.48 -7.92 4.04
C LEU A 179 -0.60 -7.29 4.92
N ASN A 180 -0.38 -7.25 6.24
CA ASN A 180 -1.41 -6.78 7.17
C ASN A 180 -1.69 -5.29 7.02
N LEU A 181 -0.74 -4.52 6.49
CA LEU A 181 -0.93 -3.11 6.16
C LEU A 181 -2.14 -2.87 5.23
N TYR A 182 -2.45 -3.80 4.30
CA TYR A 182 -3.64 -3.68 3.45
C TYR A 182 -4.93 -3.75 4.25
N ASN A 183 -4.97 -4.63 5.27
CA ASN A 183 -6.08 -4.70 6.20
C ASN A 183 -6.21 -3.40 7.01
N VAL A 184 -5.07 -2.85 7.47
CA VAL A 184 -5.04 -1.57 8.19
C VAL A 184 -5.54 -0.43 7.31
N HIS A 185 -5.06 -0.35 6.05
CA HIS A 185 -5.57 0.64 5.08
C HIS A 185 -7.07 0.52 4.87
N PHE A 186 -7.59 -0.70 4.77
CA PHE A 186 -9.02 -0.92 4.60
C PHE A 186 -9.81 -0.37 5.78
N VAL A 187 -9.41 -0.71 7.00
CA VAL A 187 -10.12 -0.35 8.23
C VAL A 187 -9.97 1.14 8.56
N VAL A 188 -8.74 1.63 8.60
CA VAL A 188 -8.43 3.04 8.94
C VAL A 188 -9.00 3.99 7.88
N GLY A 189 -8.97 3.60 6.62
CA GLY A 189 -9.56 4.39 5.54
C GLY A 189 -11.08 4.56 5.64
N LEU A 190 -11.80 3.60 6.26
CA LEU A 190 -13.26 3.67 6.51
C LEU A 190 -13.59 4.36 7.83
N PHE A 191 -12.85 4.06 8.90
CA PHE A 191 -13.26 4.38 10.27
C PHE A 191 -12.31 5.35 11.00
N GLY A 192 -11.17 5.71 10.38
CA GLY A 192 -10.14 6.54 11.02
C GLY A 192 -9.28 5.76 12.01
N GLU A 193 -8.58 6.49 12.88
CA GLU A 193 -7.68 5.89 13.88
C GLU A 193 -8.46 5.18 14.99
N PRO A 194 -8.00 3.99 15.43
CA PRO A 194 -8.58 3.29 16.57
C PRO A 194 -8.18 3.97 17.89
N MET A 195 -8.92 3.66 18.97
CA MET A 195 -8.58 4.09 20.32
C MET A 195 -7.43 3.29 20.94
N LEU A 196 -7.31 2.00 20.55
CA LEU A 196 -6.26 1.10 21.04
C LEU A 196 -5.80 0.21 19.89
N VAL A 197 -4.49 -0.06 19.90
CA VAL A 197 -3.80 -0.95 18.97
C VAL A 197 -3.07 -2.01 19.78
N SER A 198 -3.27 -3.31 19.46
CA SER A 198 -2.52 -4.40 20.06
C SER A 198 -2.13 -5.43 19.02
N TYR A 199 -0.85 -5.79 18.93
CA TYR A 199 -0.33 -6.70 17.93
C TYR A 199 0.31 -7.95 18.55
N HIS A 200 -0.12 -9.12 18.10
CA HIS A 200 0.33 -10.44 18.55
C HIS A 200 1.04 -11.19 17.42
N PRO A 201 2.35 -11.01 17.24
CA PRO A 201 3.11 -11.66 16.17
C PRO A 201 3.60 -13.05 16.52
N ASN A 202 3.76 -13.89 15.49
CA ASN A 202 4.66 -15.02 15.50
C ASN A 202 6.02 -14.57 14.96
N LEU A 203 7.05 -14.64 15.80
CA LEU A 203 8.39 -14.16 15.46
C LEU A 203 9.29 -15.27 14.94
N TYR A 204 10.02 -15.00 13.88
CA TYR A 204 11.16 -15.81 13.48
C TYR A 204 12.38 -15.46 14.33
N ARG A 205 13.41 -16.33 14.34
CA ARG A 205 14.63 -16.20 15.18
C ARG A 205 15.42 -14.90 15.01
N ASN A 206 15.24 -14.16 13.90
CA ASN A 206 15.85 -12.86 13.66
C ASN A 206 15.00 -11.67 14.16
N GLY A 207 13.88 -11.94 14.84
CA GLY A 207 12.98 -10.94 15.39
C GLY A 207 11.92 -10.42 14.41
N ILE A 208 11.92 -10.88 13.15
CA ILE A 208 10.88 -10.49 12.18
C ILE A 208 9.57 -11.25 12.43
N ASP A 209 8.44 -10.60 12.27
CA ASP A 209 7.13 -11.24 12.30
C ASP A 209 6.86 -11.97 10.97
N THR A 210 6.50 -13.25 11.04
CA THR A 210 6.12 -14.05 9.87
C THR A 210 4.62 -14.17 9.71
N SER A 211 3.88 -14.01 10.80
CA SER A 211 2.42 -13.91 10.86
C SER A 211 2.01 -13.18 12.14
N GLY A 212 0.77 -12.72 12.20
CA GLY A 212 0.26 -12.10 13.41
C GLY A 212 -1.18 -11.65 13.31
N ILE A 213 -1.75 -11.34 14.48
CA ILE A 213 -3.09 -10.79 14.64
C ILE A 213 -2.98 -9.40 15.25
N LEU A 214 -3.50 -8.41 14.55
CA LEU A 214 -3.62 -7.04 15.01
C LEU A 214 -5.07 -6.80 15.44
N LEU A 215 -5.24 -6.33 16.68
CA LEU A 215 -6.53 -5.90 17.24
C LEU A 215 -6.57 -4.38 17.26
N LEU A 216 -7.66 -3.82 16.75
CA LEU A 216 -7.94 -2.39 16.76
C LEU A 216 -9.26 -2.17 17.48
N GLU A 217 -9.25 -1.37 18.56
CA GLU A 217 -10.46 -1.05 19.30
C GLU A 217 -11.01 0.30 18.88
N TYR A 218 -12.30 0.33 18.58
CA TYR A 218 -13.08 1.53 18.27
C TYR A 218 -14.18 1.71 19.33
N PRO A 219 -14.80 2.89 19.47
CA PRO A 219 -15.81 3.13 20.50
C PRO A 219 -16.96 2.11 20.50
N ASP A 220 -17.40 1.65 19.30
CA ASP A 220 -18.62 0.85 19.14
C ASP A 220 -18.36 -0.57 18.60
N PHE A 221 -17.14 -0.89 18.17
CA PHE A 221 -16.79 -2.19 17.59
C PHE A 221 -15.31 -2.54 17.77
N ILE A 222 -15.00 -3.81 17.56
CA ILE A 222 -13.62 -4.34 17.58
C ILE A 222 -13.25 -4.81 16.17
N CYS A 223 -12.00 -4.55 15.77
CA CYS A 223 -11.47 -5.03 14.51
C CYS A 223 -10.30 -6.00 14.74
N GLN A 224 -10.33 -7.12 14.01
CA GLN A 224 -9.24 -8.09 13.91
C GLN A 224 -8.66 -8.06 12.50
N CYS A 225 -7.35 -7.83 12.39
CA CYS A 225 -6.60 -7.91 11.14
C CYS A 225 -5.57 -9.03 11.24
N THR A 226 -5.72 -10.08 10.43
CA THR A 226 -4.80 -11.23 10.40
C THR A 226 -3.93 -11.15 9.15
N GLY A 227 -2.60 -11.14 9.35
CA GLY A 227 -1.60 -11.17 8.27
C GLY A 227 -0.65 -12.34 8.45
N ALA A 228 -0.34 -13.08 7.37
CA ALA A 228 0.62 -14.18 7.43
C ALA A 228 1.40 -14.36 6.13
N LYS A 229 2.70 -14.66 6.26
CA LYS A 229 3.64 -14.96 5.17
C LYS A 229 4.20 -16.39 5.27
N ASP A 230 3.96 -17.07 6.38
CA ASP A 230 4.40 -18.43 6.72
C ASP A 230 3.30 -19.47 6.51
N CYS A 231 2.08 -19.06 6.28
CA CYS A 231 0.93 -19.91 5.97
C CYS A 231 -0.01 -19.23 4.97
N ALA A 232 -0.99 -19.97 4.46
CA ALA A 232 -1.99 -19.47 3.54
C ALA A 232 -3.40 -19.78 4.04
N ALA A 233 -4.31 -18.82 3.86
CA ALA A 233 -5.74 -18.99 4.09
C ALA A 233 -6.52 -18.18 3.05
N PRO A 234 -7.82 -18.49 2.82
CA PRO A 234 -8.68 -17.63 2.02
C PRO A 234 -8.71 -16.20 2.59
N GLY A 235 -8.36 -15.22 1.77
CA GLY A 235 -8.43 -13.82 2.16
C GLY A 235 -9.89 -13.34 2.19
N SER A 236 -10.22 -12.47 3.14
CA SER A 236 -11.55 -11.87 3.24
C SER A 236 -11.54 -10.59 4.07
N VAL A 237 -12.54 -9.75 3.82
CA VAL A 237 -12.95 -8.69 4.75
C VAL A 237 -14.41 -8.91 5.11
N GLN A 238 -14.74 -8.90 6.38
CA GLN A 238 -16.11 -8.95 6.88
C GLN A 238 -16.37 -7.73 7.76
N LEU A 239 -17.41 -6.98 7.40
CA LEU A 239 -17.98 -5.91 8.22
C LEU A 239 -19.31 -6.45 8.75
N ILE A 240 -19.37 -6.72 10.06
CA ILE A 240 -20.47 -7.46 10.69
C ILE A 240 -21.24 -6.49 11.60
N GLY A 241 -22.49 -6.21 11.22
CA GLY A 241 -23.43 -5.42 11.98
C GLY A 241 -24.54 -6.25 12.58
N ASP A 242 -25.42 -5.61 13.34
CA ASP A 242 -26.57 -6.29 14.01
C ASP A 242 -27.75 -6.55 13.06
N ALA A 243 -27.78 -5.95 11.87
CA ALA A 243 -28.81 -6.17 10.84
C ALA A 243 -28.29 -6.92 9.60
N GLY A 244 -26.97 -7.14 9.48
CA GLY A 244 -26.38 -7.82 8.33
C GLY A 244 -24.86 -7.80 8.34
N ARG A 245 -24.27 -8.16 7.19
CA ARG A 245 -22.82 -8.10 6.99
C ARG A 245 -22.46 -7.79 5.55
N ILE A 246 -21.31 -7.17 5.36
CA ILE A 246 -20.64 -7.04 4.06
C ILE A 246 -19.47 -8.01 4.05
N LEU A 247 -19.37 -8.83 3.00
CA LEU A 247 -18.26 -9.76 2.76
C LEU A 247 -17.54 -9.37 1.49
N ILE A 248 -16.21 -9.18 1.56
CA ILE A 248 -15.36 -8.88 0.43
C ILE A 248 -14.30 -9.97 0.28
N GLU A 249 -14.16 -10.48 -0.94
CA GLU A 249 -13.23 -11.53 -1.32
C GLU A 249 -12.42 -11.10 -2.55
N PRO A 250 -11.16 -11.52 -2.67
CA PRO A 250 -10.37 -12.37 -1.77
C PRO A 250 -9.68 -11.60 -0.63
N GLY A 251 -10.10 -10.39 -0.27
CA GLY A 251 -9.57 -9.62 0.85
C GLY A 251 -9.30 -8.14 0.51
N SER A 252 -8.64 -7.45 1.43
CA SER A 252 -8.46 -6.00 1.43
C SER A 252 -7.60 -5.47 0.27
N SER A 253 -6.61 -6.23 -0.19
CA SER A 253 -5.69 -5.79 -1.27
C SER A 253 -6.30 -5.86 -2.67
N ASN A 254 -7.37 -6.65 -2.85
CA ASN A 254 -7.90 -6.94 -4.18
C ASN A 254 -9.44 -6.89 -4.31
N CYS A 255 -10.17 -6.63 -3.29
CA CYS A 255 -11.62 -6.31 -3.21
C CYS A 255 -12.51 -6.75 -4.42
N GLN A 256 -12.29 -7.93 -5.02
CA GLN A 256 -12.91 -8.30 -6.30
C GLN A 256 -14.41 -8.55 -6.20
N LYS A 257 -14.86 -9.18 -5.14
CA LYS A 257 -16.24 -9.58 -4.96
C LYS A 257 -16.78 -9.02 -3.66
N LEU A 258 -17.86 -8.27 -3.75
CA LEU A 258 -18.60 -7.75 -2.60
C LEU A 258 -19.97 -8.40 -2.53
N ARG A 259 -20.33 -8.91 -1.36
CA ARG A 259 -21.65 -9.42 -1.04
C ARG A 259 -22.22 -8.67 0.16
N LEU A 260 -23.44 -8.17 0.01
CA LEU A 260 -24.26 -7.65 1.11
C LEU A 260 -25.22 -8.74 1.55
N VAL A 261 -25.09 -9.20 2.77
CA VAL A 261 -25.89 -10.31 3.35
C VAL A 261 -26.76 -9.76 4.47
N ARG A 262 -28.06 -9.93 4.33
CA ARG A 262 -29.10 -9.54 5.30
C ARG A 262 -30.00 -10.73 5.59
N PRO A 263 -30.79 -10.74 6.68
CA PRO A 263 -31.70 -11.86 6.98
C PRO A 263 -32.59 -12.19 5.77
N GLY A 264 -32.44 -13.42 5.26
CA GLY A 264 -33.20 -13.92 4.11
C GLY A 264 -32.79 -13.35 2.73
N GLN A 265 -31.76 -12.55 2.63
CA GLN A 265 -31.33 -11.92 1.38
C GLN A 265 -29.80 -11.86 1.28
N GLU A 266 -29.28 -12.19 0.11
CA GLU A 266 -27.87 -11.98 -0.26
C GLU A 266 -27.80 -11.31 -1.63
N ASP A 267 -27.14 -10.14 -1.68
CA ASP A 267 -26.93 -9.38 -2.89
C ASP A 267 -25.45 -9.41 -3.30
N ILE A 268 -25.16 -9.75 -4.54
CA ILE A 268 -23.81 -9.63 -5.12
C ILE A 268 -23.72 -8.28 -5.79
N CYS A 269 -22.91 -7.38 -5.23
CA CYS A 269 -22.86 -5.97 -5.59
C CYS A 269 -21.53 -5.57 -6.25
N SER A 270 -20.74 -6.52 -6.69
CA SER A 270 -19.37 -6.28 -7.18
C SER A 270 -19.29 -5.33 -8.38
N LYS A 271 -18.37 -4.38 -8.29
CA LYS A 271 -17.93 -3.53 -9.40
C LYS A 271 -16.44 -3.78 -9.63
N TYR A 272 -16.11 -4.62 -10.61
CA TYR A 272 -14.72 -5.00 -10.89
C TYR A 272 -14.60 -5.37 -12.38
N SER A 273 -13.67 -4.73 -13.08
CA SER A 273 -13.40 -4.99 -14.49
C SER A 273 -11.91 -4.97 -14.84
N GLU A 274 -11.09 -4.34 -13.98
CA GLU A 274 -9.68 -4.13 -14.24
C GLU A 274 -8.82 -4.61 -13.04
N SER A 275 -7.50 -4.58 -13.19
CA SER A 275 -6.59 -4.88 -12.07
C SER A 275 -6.71 -3.85 -10.94
N PRO A 276 -6.42 -4.21 -9.68
CA PRO A 276 -6.40 -3.26 -8.58
C PRO A 276 -5.46 -2.07 -8.82
N TRP A 277 -4.31 -2.32 -9.42
CA TRP A 277 -3.32 -1.29 -9.76
C TRP A 277 -3.83 -0.33 -10.85
N PHE A 278 -4.67 -0.79 -11.78
CA PHE A 278 -5.28 0.08 -12.78
C PHE A 278 -6.15 1.16 -12.13
N TYR A 279 -6.98 0.80 -11.16
CA TYR A 279 -7.83 1.77 -10.47
C TYR A 279 -7.00 2.82 -9.71
N GLU A 280 -5.92 2.40 -9.07
CA GLU A 280 -4.96 3.28 -8.41
C GLU A 280 -4.34 4.28 -9.39
N VAL A 281 -3.76 3.76 -10.48
CA VAL A 281 -3.10 4.59 -11.50
C VAL A 281 -4.10 5.55 -12.17
N ALA A 282 -5.31 5.09 -12.45
CA ALA A 282 -6.33 5.91 -13.11
C ALA A 282 -6.83 7.05 -12.20
N GLU A 283 -7.06 6.79 -10.91
CA GLU A 283 -7.47 7.84 -9.96
C GLU A 283 -6.35 8.85 -9.71
N ILE A 284 -5.10 8.40 -9.52
CA ILE A 284 -3.95 9.29 -9.40
C ILE A 284 -3.80 10.16 -10.64
N ALA A 285 -3.95 9.60 -11.84
CA ALA A 285 -3.91 10.36 -13.09
C ALA A 285 -4.99 11.45 -13.15
N MET A 286 -6.18 11.15 -12.65
CA MET A 286 -7.29 12.13 -12.59
C MET A 286 -6.98 13.26 -11.60
N ILE A 287 -6.50 12.95 -10.40
CA ILE A 287 -6.09 13.92 -9.37
C ILE A 287 -5.02 14.87 -9.93
N LEU A 288 -4.00 14.30 -10.58
CA LEU A 288 -2.91 15.05 -11.21
C LEU A 288 -3.41 15.95 -12.35
N ALA A 289 -4.27 15.44 -13.22
CA ALA A 289 -4.81 16.17 -14.36
C ALA A 289 -5.70 17.37 -13.92
N LEU A 290 -6.47 17.18 -12.85
CA LEU A 290 -7.33 18.21 -12.26
C LEU A 290 -6.55 19.16 -11.34
N LYS A 291 -5.29 18.87 -11.04
CA LYS A 291 -4.47 19.56 -10.03
C LYS A 291 -5.16 19.63 -8.66
N ASP A 292 -5.83 18.52 -8.29
CA ASP A 292 -6.60 18.41 -7.06
C ASP A 292 -5.67 18.09 -5.87
N TYR A 293 -5.04 19.14 -5.34
CA TYR A 293 -4.17 19.02 -4.16
C TYR A 293 -4.95 18.63 -2.89
N ASP A 294 -6.22 19.03 -2.79
CA ASP A 294 -7.04 18.70 -1.63
C ASP A 294 -7.29 17.18 -1.57
N ALA A 295 -7.64 16.57 -2.69
CA ALA A 295 -7.78 15.10 -2.78
C ALA A 295 -6.47 14.39 -2.47
N CYS A 296 -5.34 14.86 -3.03
CA CYS A 296 -4.01 14.31 -2.75
C CYS A 296 -3.67 14.37 -1.24
N TYR A 297 -3.84 15.54 -0.63
CA TYR A 297 -3.50 15.72 0.79
C TYR A 297 -4.48 15.05 1.74
N ALA A 298 -5.73 14.84 1.33
CA ALA A 298 -6.69 14.01 2.05
C ALA A 298 -6.29 12.52 2.02
N ALA A 299 -5.77 12.02 0.89
CA ALA A 299 -5.21 10.68 0.80
C ALA A 299 -3.98 10.53 1.70
N LEU A 300 -3.05 11.49 1.67
CA LEU A 300 -1.86 11.49 2.54
C LEU A 300 -2.22 11.50 4.03
N LYS A 301 -3.29 12.18 4.43
CA LYS A 301 -3.76 12.13 5.82
C LYS A 301 -4.15 10.70 6.24
N LYS A 302 -4.77 9.93 5.33
CA LYS A 302 -5.08 8.51 5.59
C LYS A 302 -3.82 7.66 5.66
N THR A 303 -2.87 7.88 4.75
CA THR A 303 -1.54 7.23 4.81
C THR A 303 -0.87 7.50 6.16
N GLN A 304 -0.85 8.76 6.64
CA GLN A 304 -0.30 9.11 7.95
C GLN A 304 -0.98 8.34 9.09
N GLN A 305 -2.32 8.28 9.11
CA GLN A 305 -3.08 7.53 10.12
C GLN A 305 -2.74 6.03 10.08
N VAL A 306 -2.54 5.46 8.90
CA VAL A 306 -2.09 4.06 8.75
C VAL A 306 -0.68 3.86 9.30
N VAL A 307 0.25 4.77 8.98
CA VAL A 307 1.62 4.74 9.55
C VAL A 307 1.55 4.82 11.08
N THR A 308 0.70 5.68 11.65
CA THR A 308 0.49 5.77 13.11
C THR A 308 0.06 4.43 13.71
N VAL A 309 -0.90 3.74 13.09
CA VAL A 309 -1.35 2.43 13.56
C VAL A 309 -0.26 1.36 13.42
N LEU A 310 0.49 1.35 12.30
CA LEU A 310 1.57 0.39 12.07
C LEU A 310 2.75 0.62 13.03
N GLU A 311 3.10 1.86 13.33
CA GLU A 311 4.15 2.20 14.31
C GLU A 311 3.72 1.77 15.71
N ALA A 312 2.50 2.13 16.15
CA ALA A 312 1.94 1.70 17.43
C ALA A 312 1.88 0.16 17.59
N ALA A 313 1.53 -0.56 16.50
CA ALA A 313 1.52 -2.02 16.51
C ALA A 313 2.92 -2.62 16.69
N ARG A 314 3.94 -2.03 16.07
CA ARG A 314 5.34 -2.46 16.24
C ARG A 314 5.84 -2.15 17.66
N GLU A 315 5.48 -1.00 18.22
CA GLU A 315 5.82 -0.62 19.60
C GLU A 315 5.17 -1.56 20.61
N ASP A 316 3.86 -1.86 20.48
CA ASP A 316 3.12 -2.78 21.35
C ASP A 316 3.76 -4.19 21.34
N ALA A 317 4.13 -4.68 20.18
CA ALA A 317 4.79 -5.97 20.00
C ALA A 317 6.32 -5.94 20.24
N GLN A 318 6.90 -4.79 20.59
CA GLN A 318 8.32 -4.58 20.81
C GLN A 318 9.19 -5.04 19.62
N LEU A 319 8.72 -4.84 18.40
CA LEU A 319 9.49 -5.10 17.19
C LEU A 319 10.57 -4.02 17.05
N GLY A 320 11.83 -4.43 17.01
CA GLY A 320 13.00 -3.53 17.06
C GLY A 320 13.32 -2.83 15.72
N PHE A 321 12.33 -2.59 14.85
CA PHE A 321 12.54 -1.98 13.53
C PHE A 321 11.37 -1.06 13.12
#